data_989a88ff8cdbb5d4bc0fbe8146d117dc
#
_entry.id   989a88ff8cdbb5d4bc0fbe8146d117dc
#
_cell.length_a   1.000
_cell.length_b   1.000
_cell.length_c   1.000
_cell.angle_alpha   90.00
_cell.angle_beta   90.00
_cell.angle_gamma   90.00
#
_symmetry.space_group_name_H-M   'P 1'
#
loop_
_entity.id
_entity.type
_entity.pdbx_description
1 polymer ?
#
loop_
_entity_poly.entity_id
_entity_poly.type
_entity_poly.pdbx_seq_one_letter_code
_entity_poly.pdbx_strand_id
1 'polypeptide(L)'
;MSLTSYPTHMTSLSAVSVPMRWAWLGLLLLMCNSSVLAQTERLPSAAVENALPSFPVPKTGVIGETPEQQNVLGTVSGKVVGQDGVALVGAKVKLVTEGQATGQEAMTGEDGRFTFTNVAAGTFQLTINLEGFAAHSSTGMLHPGENLAVPQISMALATHVTQVRVEMSSIEIAQEQMNDEMKQRVFGVIPNFYVTYVPNAAPLTPKQKYHLALRLGIDPAYIATAAAVAGVQQARNEFSGYGQGAQGYAKRFGATFGDFTISNLLGNAVFPSLFKQDPRYFYKGTGSTKSRALYAIANAVICKGDNGHWQANYSSIAGSLAAGGISNLYYPASDRGAALTFENTAIGIGGSAIINLLKEFVLTKITSNVPRRPDPVDPSHP
;
A
#
# COMPACT_ATOMS: atom_id res chain seq x y z
N MET A 1 46.84 70.16 -22.55
CA MET A 1 47.10 68.77 -22.87
C MET A 1 46.86 68.00 -21.61
N SER A 2 45.63 67.52 -21.41
CA SER A 2 45.23 66.83 -20.21
C SER A 2 44.64 65.46 -20.62
N LEU A 3 45.35 64.43 -20.25
CA LEU A 3 44.94 63.02 -20.51
C LEU A 3 44.02 62.55 -19.39
N THR A 4 42.76 62.39 -19.71
CA THR A 4 41.75 61.75 -18.82
C THR A 4 41.88 60.24 -18.92
N SER A 5 42.26 59.63 -17.81
CA SER A 5 42.28 58.20 -17.63
C SER A 5 40.85 57.68 -17.33
N TYR A 6 40.37 56.68 -18.10
CA TYR A 6 39.15 55.91 -17.84
C TYR A 6 39.43 54.79 -16.83
N PRO A 7 38.58 54.53 -15.85
CA PRO A 7 38.69 53.36 -15.01
C PRO A 7 38.02 52.12 -15.70
N THR A 8 38.82 51.10 -15.92
CA THR A 8 38.34 49.74 -16.29
C THR A 8 37.55 49.12 -15.16
N HIS A 9 36.24 49.04 -15.31
CA HIS A 9 35.41 48.19 -14.46
C HIS A 9 35.70 46.73 -14.78
N MET A 10 36.50 46.08 -13.96
CA MET A 10 36.51 44.61 -13.83
C MET A 10 35.21 44.19 -13.14
N THR A 11 34.29 43.64 -13.90
CA THR A 11 33.15 42.89 -13.36
C THR A 11 33.69 41.62 -12.75
N SER A 12 33.82 41.61 -11.43
CA SER A 12 34.00 40.38 -10.65
C SER A 12 32.73 39.54 -10.82
N LEU A 13 32.86 38.44 -11.52
CA LEU A 13 31.90 37.33 -11.41
C LEU A 13 31.85 36.91 -9.92
N SER A 14 30.88 37.43 -9.19
CA SER A 14 30.53 36.90 -7.90
C SER A 14 30.12 35.44 -8.09
N ALA A 15 30.94 34.53 -7.61
CA ALA A 15 30.59 33.14 -7.49
C ALA A 15 29.25 33.05 -6.73
N VAL A 16 28.22 32.59 -7.41
CA VAL A 16 26.95 32.25 -6.82
C VAL A 16 27.26 31.09 -5.85
N SER A 17 27.42 31.41 -4.57
CA SER A 17 27.49 30.43 -3.53
C SER A 17 26.12 29.77 -3.46
N VAL A 18 25.99 28.61 -4.09
CA VAL A 18 24.85 27.73 -3.91
C VAL A 18 24.78 27.43 -2.40
N PRO A 19 23.76 27.89 -1.67
CA PRO A 19 23.67 27.60 -0.25
C PRO A 19 23.50 26.08 -0.13
N MET A 20 24.50 25.45 0.46
CA MET A 20 24.63 24.00 0.59
C MET A 20 23.58 23.49 1.59
N ARG A 21 22.31 23.47 1.15
CA ARG A 21 21.15 22.90 1.87
C ARG A 21 21.22 21.37 1.96
N TRP A 22 22.28 20.78 1.40
CA TRP A 22 22.63 19.36 1.48
C TRP A 22 23.03 18.89 2.90
N ALA A 23 23.14 19.83 3.84
CA ALA A 23 23.52 19.51 5.21
C ALA A 23 22.48 18.68 5.97
N TRP A 24 21.24 18.66 5.53
CA TRP A 24 20.17 17.82 6.09
C TRP A 24 20.40 16.33 5.85
N LEU A 25 21.00 16.00 4.72
CA LEU A 25 21.46 14.66 4.39
C LEU A 25 22.65 14.23 5.27
N GLY A 26 23.50 15.19 5.68
CA GLY A 26 24.67 14.91 6.48
C GLY A 26 24.35 14.52 7.93
N LEU A 27 23.31 15.08 8.53
CA LEU A 27 22.94 14.75 9.91
C LEU A 27 22.34 13.33 10.03
N LEU A 28 21.61 12.87 9.00
CA LEU A 28 21.13 11.49 8.91
C LEU A 28 22.25 10.52 8.52
N LEU A 29 23.25 10.97 7.74
CA LEU A 29 24.41 10.16 7.33
C LEU A 29 25.52 10.09 8.38
N LEU A 30 25.60 11.04 9.29
CA LEU A 30 26.59 11.03 10.41
C LEU A 30 26.30 9.95 11.47
N MET A 31 25.12 9.35 11.46
CA MET A 31 24.79 8.21 12.30
C MET A 31 25.13 6.85 11.67
N CYS A 32 25.64 6.80 10.43
CA CYS A 32 25.97 5.56 9.71
C CYS A 32 27.40 5.57 9.14
N ASN A 33 28.41 5.92 9.94
CA ASN A 33 29.80 5.64 9.59
C ASN A 33 30.24 4.29 10.16
N SER A 34 30.11 3.27 9.36
CA SER A 34 30.91 2.04 9.48
C SER A 34 31.28 1.55 8.08
N SER A 35 32.55 1.61 7.84
CA SER A 35 33.31 1.31 6.64
C SER A 35 32.92 0.04 5.90
N VAL A 36 32.70 0.14 4.57
CA VAL A 36 33.00 -0.93 3.62
C VAL A 36 33.64 -0.33 2.39
N LEU A 37 34.93 -0.61 2.24
CA LEU A 37 35.74 -0.35 1.04
C LEU A 37 35.24 -1.21 -0.12
N ALA A 38 34.95 -0.57 -1.24
CA ALA A 38 34.60 -1.21 -2.48
C ALA A 38 35.82 -1.71 -3.22
N GLN A 39 35.83 -2.97 -3.61
CA GLN A 39 36.68 -3.47 -4.69
C GLN A 39 35.93 -3.37 -6.01
N THR A 40 36.54 -2.63 -6.93
CA THR A 40 36.14 -2.56 -8.33
C THR A 40 36.76 -3.72 -9.10
N GLU A 41 35.93 -4.64 -9.57
CA GLU A 41 36.36 -5.55 -10.66
C GLU A 41 35.63 -5.19 -11.95
N ARG A 42 36.44 -5.06 -13.01
CA ARG A 42 36.03 -4.80 -14.38
C ARG A 42 35.46 -6.08 -14.99
N LEU A 43 34.28 -6.01 -15.59
CA LEU A 43 33.73 -7.03 -16.47
C LEU A 43 33.98 -6.65 -17.93
N PRO A 44 34.42 -7.59 -18.78
CA PRO A 44 34.65 -7.36 -20.20
C PRO A 44 33.32 -7.36 -20.98
N SER A 45 33.27 -6.48 -21.97
CA SER A 45 32.25 -6.40 -23.01
C SER A 45 32.25 -7.67 -23.87
N ALA A 46 31.09 -8.32 -23.96
CA ALA A 46 30.84 -9.29 -25.02
C ALA A 46 29.52 -8.92 -25.71
N ALA A 47 29.66 -8.58 -26.98
CA ALA A 47 28.58 -8.44 -27.92
C ALA A 47 27.88 -9.79 -28.11
N VAL A 48 26.56 -9.80 -28.04
CA VAL A 48 25.74 -10.92 -28.52
C VAL A 48 24.75 -10.41 -29.54
N GLU A 49 24.98 -10.93 -30.71
CA GLU A 49 24.27 -10.76 -31.98
C GLU A 49 22.87 -11.38 -31.94
N ASN A 50 21.95 -10.73 -32.62
CA ASN A 50 20.55 -11.13 -32.81
C ASN A 50 20.42 -12.47 -33.53
N ALA A 51 19.62 -13.37 -32.96
CA ALA A 51 18.95 -14.41 -33.73
C ALA A 51 17.56 -14.69 -33.14
N LEU A 52 16.53 -14.26 -33.83
CA LEU A 52 15.15 -14.67 -33.65
C LEU A 52 14.93 -16.07 -34.25
N PRO A 53 14.41 -17.05 -33.53
CA PRO A 53 13.95 -18.30 -34.15
C PRO A 53 12.53 -18.11 -34.70
N SER A 54 12.40 -18.38 -35.97
CA SER A 54 11.16 -18.51 -36.73
C SER A 54 10.38 -19.75 -36.26
N PHE A 55 9.11 -19.59 -35.91
CA PHE A 55 8.19 -20.70 -35.67
C PHE A 55 7.56 -21.16 -36.95
N PRO A 56 7.47 -22.49 -37.22
CA PRO A 56 6.79 -23.02 -38.40
C PRO A 56 5.28 -22.97 -38.17
N VAL A 57 4.57 -22.53 -39.21
CA VAL A 57 3.10 -22.56 -39.35
C VAL A 57 2.67 -24.01 -39.57
N PRO A 58 1.74 -24.59 -38.78
CA PRO A 58 1.14 -25.88 -39.11
C PRO A 58 0.10 -25.71 -40.19
N LYS A 59 0.21 -26.55 -41.22
CA LYS A 59 -0.74 -26.70 -42.34
C LYS A 59 -2.07 -27.23 -41.84
N THR A 60 -3.13 -26.63 -42.35
CA THR A 60 -4.52 -27.09 -42.34
C THR A 60 -4.62 -28.57 -42.70
N GLY A 61 -5.17 -29.36 -41.80
CA GLY A 61 -5.53 -30.77 -42.03
C GLY A 61 -6.87 -31.08 -41.43
N VAL A 62 -7.82 -31.28 -42.31
CA VAL A 62 -9.00 -32.17 -42.29
C VAL A 62 -9.94 -32.06 -41.08
N ILE A 63 -11.11 -31.57 -41.37
CA ILE A 63 -12.36 -31.64 -40.60
C ILE A 63 -12.65 -33.12 -40.27
N GLY A 64 -12.39 -33.52 -39.03
CA GLY A 64 -12.95 -34.72 -38.44
C GLY A 64 -14.25 -34.32 -37.75
N GLU A 65 -15.35 -34.93 -38.16
CA GLU A 65 -16.66 -34.79 -37.52
C GLU A 65 -16.52 -35.14 -36.03
N THR A 66 -16.75 -34.15 -35.16
CA THR A 66 -16.94 -34.38 -33.75
C THR A 66 -18.24 -35.14 -33.56
N PRO A 67 -18.29 -36.30 -32.86
CA PRO A 67 -19.55 -36.95 -32.54
C PRO A 67 -20.40 -35.97 -31.76
N GLU A 68 -21.59 -35.66 -32.23
CA GLU A 68 -22.65 -34.96 -31.48
C GLU A 68 -22.87 -35.77 -30.19
N GLN A 69 -22.33 -35.27 -29.08
CA GLN A 69 -22.67 -35.80 -27.74
C GLN A 69 -24.16 -35.54 -27.56
N GLN A 70 -24.96 -36.57 -27.78
CA GLN A 70 -26.38 -36.58 -27.42
C GLN A 70 -26.42 -36.27 -25.92
N ASN A 71 -26.94 -35.11 -25.58
CA ASN A 71 -27.09 -34.61 -24.21
C ASN A 71 -28.23 -35.42 -23.56
N VAL A 72 -27.93 -36.69 -23.18
CA VAL A 72 -28.90 -37.58 -22.54
C VAL A 72 -29.01 -37.12 -21.08
N LEU A 73 -30.13 -36.46 -20.78
CA LEU A 73 -30.43 -35.92 -19.47
C LEU A 73 -30.73 -37.05 -18.48
N GLY A 74 -30.25 -36.93 -17.24
CA GLY A 74 -30.46 -37.87 -16.17
C GLY A 74 -31.39 -37.33 -15.08
N THR A 75 -31.55 -38.11 -14.04
CA THR A 75 -32.36 -37.77 -12.86
C THR A 75 -31.53 -37.92 -11.60
N VAL A 76 -31.62 -36.96 -10.68
CA VAL A 76 -30.98 -37.02 -9.36
C VAL A 76 -32.08 -37.02 -8.28
N SER A 77 -32.10 -38.01 -7.43
CA SER A 77 -33.04 -38.12 -6.32
C SER A 77 -32.34 -38.41 -5.01
N GLY A 78 -32.95 -38.06 -3.87
CA GLY A 78 -32.37 -38.31 -2.57
C GLY A 78 -33.38 -38.12 -1.44
N LYS A 79 -32.93 -38.40 -0.20
CA LYS A 79 -33.73 -38.21 1.00
C LYS A 79 -32.94 -37.42 2.03
N VAL A 80 -33.58 -36.43 2.64
CA VAL A 80 -33.02 -35.59 3.69
C VAL A 80 -33.67 -35.93 5.02
N VAL A 81 -32.86 -36.17 6.05
CA VAL A 81 -33.32 -36.53 7.40
C VAL A 81 -32.56 -35.71 8.44
N GLY A 82 -33.13 -35.60 9.63
CA GLY A 82 -32.42 -35.12 10.82
C GLY A 82 -31.43 -36.15 11.37
N GLN A 83 -30.63 -35.77 12.35
CA GLN A 83 -29.72 -36.70 13.05
C GLN A 83 -30.48 -37.85 13.79
N ASP A 84 -31.74 -37.63 14.11
CA ASP A 84 -32.67 -38.60 14.68
C ASP A 84 -33.30 -39.54 13.66
N GLY A 85 -32.96 -39.37 12.36
CA GLY A 85 -33.51 -40.17 11.26
C GLY A 85 -34.89 -39.71 10.79
N VAL A 86 -35.48 -38.68 11.40
CA VAL A 86 -36.79 -38.14 10.99
C VAL A 86 -36.67 -37.37 9.66
N ALA A 87 -37.66 -37.61 8.77
CA ALA A 87 -37.69 -36.93 7.48
C ALA A 87 -37.84 -35.40 7.65
N LEU A 88 -37.00 -34.63 6.93
CA LEU A 88 -37.05 -33.17 6.97
C LEU A 88 -37.87 -32.65 5.77
N VAL A 89 -39.04 -32.10 6.11
CA VAL A 89 -39.99 -31.52 5.14
C VAL A 89 -39.63 -30.07 4.85
N GLY A 90 -39.78 -29.64 3.58
CA GLY A 90 -39.59 -28.26 3.19
C GLY A 90 -38.12 -27.78 3.13
N ALA A 91 -37.16 -28.71 3.20
CA ALA A 91 -35.75 -28.33 2.98
C ALA A 91 -35.54 -27.91 1.53
N LYS A 92 -34.93 -26.76 1.35
CA LYS A 92 -34.57 -26.19 0.02
C LYS A 92 -33.30 -26.85 -0.47
N VAL A 93 -33.42 -27.61 -1.56
CA VAL A 93 -32.30 -28.31 -2.21
C VAL A 93 -31.98 -27.58 -3.51
N LYS A 94 -30.74 -27.18 -3.68
CA LYS A 94 -30.22 -26.56 -4.88
C LYS A 94 -29.19 -27.47 -5.55
N LEU A 95 -29.35 -27.76 -6.83
CA LEU A 95 -28.43 -28.54 -7.63
C LEU A 95 -27.81 -27.64 -8.68
N VAL A 96 -26.47 -27.58 -8.71
CA VAL A 96 -25.68 -26.83 -9.70
C VAL A 96 -24.78 -27.82 -10.41
N THR A 97 -24.88 -27.88 -11.74
CA THR A 97 -24.01 -28.70 -12.60
C THR A 97 -22.86 -27.85 -13.13
N GLU A 98 -21.68 -28.43 -13.23
CA GLU A 98 -20.50 -27.76 -13.76
C GLU A 98 -20.77 -27.25 -15.20
N GLY A 99 -20.54 -25.98 -15.46
CA GLY A 99 -20.82 -25.33 -16.74
C GLY A 99 -22.21 -24.68 -16.87
N GLN A 100 -23.09 -24.80 -15.88
CA GLN A 100 -24.37 -24.08 -15.85
C GLN A 100 -24.37 -22.95 -14.83
N ALA A 101 -24.68 -21.73 -15.27
CA ALA A 101 -24.73 -20.56 -14.41
C ALA A 101 -25.95 -20.51 -13.47
N THR A 102 -27.03 -21.25 -13.81
CA THR A 102 -28.29 -21.34 -13.05
C THR A 102 -28.51 -22.76 -12.57
N GLY A 103 -28.55 -22.94 -11.23
CA GLY A 103 -28.89 -24.23 -10.62
C GLY A 103 -30.41 -24.48 -10.60
N GLN A 104 -30.80 -25.75 -10.55
CA GLN A 104 -32.18 -26.17 -10.31
C GLN A 104 -32.46 -26.15 -8.79
N GLU A 105 -33.67 -25.82 -8.39
CA GLU A 105 -34.12 -25.82 -6.99
C GLU A 105 -35.33 -26.72 -6.82
N ALA A 106 -35.35 -27.49 -5.73
CA ALA A 106 -36.47 -28.33 -5.33
C ALA A 106 -36.67 -28.24 -3.80
N MET A 107 -37.85 -28.54 -3.33
CA MET A 107 -38.15 -28.69 -1.88
C MET A 107 -38.40 -30.14 -1.56
N THR A 108 -37.98 -30.56 -0.35
CA THR A 108 -38.28 -31.92 0.13
C THR A 108 -39.77 -32.08 0.49
N GLY A 109 -40.34 -33.18 0.05
CA GLY A 109 -41.73 -33.57 0.35
C GLY A 109 -41.92 -34.03 1.81
N GLU A 110 -43.13 -34.48 2.13
CA GLU A 110 -43.51 -34.97 3.48
C GLU A 110 -42.67 -36.17 3.95
N ASP A 111 -42.14 -36.96 3.03
CA ASP A 111 -41.24 -38.10 3.29
C ASP A 111 -39.75 -37.70 3.29
N GLY A 112 -39.45 -36.40 3.17
CA GLY A 112 -38.10 -35.86 3.10
C GLY A 112 -37.39 -36.11 1.75
N ARG A 113 -38.10 -36.55 0.71
CA ARG A 113 -37.52 -36.86 -0.60
C ARG A 113 -37.51 -35.62 -1.49
N PHE A 114 -36.50 -35.56 -2.35
CA PHE A 114 -36.38 -34.61 -3.45
C PHE A 114 -36.02 -35.31 -4.75
N THR A 115 -36.40 -34.73 -5.90
CA THR A 115 -36.07 -35.26 -7.22
C THR A 115 -35.83 -34.10 -8.19
N PHE A 116 -34.73 -34.18 -8.90
CA PHE A 116 -34.41 -33.31 -10.04
C PHE A 116 -34.47 -34.14 -11.32
N THR A 117 -35.27 -33.72 -12.26
CA THR A 117 -35.35 -34.31 -13.60
C THR A 117 -34.64 -33.42 -14.61
N ASN A 118 -34.28 -34.00 -15.77
CA ASN A 118 -33.59 -33.25 -16.85
C ASN A 118 -32.26 -32.62 -16.38
N VAL A 119 -31.47 -33.34 -15.59
CA VAL A 119 -30.15 -32.91 -15.17
C VAL A 119 -29.12 -33.28 -16.22
N ALA A 120 -28.27 -32.33 -16.59
CA ALA A 120 -27.16 -32.59 -17.52
C ALA A 120 -26.12 -33.51 -16.88
N ALA A 121 -25.57 -34.45 -17.68
CA ALA A 121 -24.48 -35.29 -17.22
C ALA A 121 -23.23 -34.45 -16.87
N GLY A 122 -22.49 -34.85 -15.83
CA GLY A 122 -21.29 -34.18 -15.34
C GLY A 122 -21.23 -34.11 -13.84
N THR A 123 -20.25 -33.38 -13.33
CA THR A 123 -20.10 -33.11 -11.91
C THR A 123 -21.20 -32.13 -11.47
N PHE A 124 -21.84 -32.44 -10.35
CA PHE A 124 -22.85 -31.55 -9.75
C PHE A 124 -22.56 -31.29 -8.28
N GLN A 125 -23.00 -30.15 -7.80
CA GLN A 125 -23.02 -29.78 -6.39
C GLN A 125 -24.46 -29.68 -5.90
N LEU A 126 -24.75 -30.35 -4.79
CA LEU A 126 -26.01 -30.29 -4.06
C LEU A 126 -25.80 -29.44 -2.81
N THR A 127 -26.64 -28.41 -2.62
CA THR A 127 -26.66 -27.60 -1.39
C THR A 127 -28.04 -27.65 -0.79
N ILE A 128 -28.15 -28.01 0.52
CA ILE A 128 -29.40 -28.16 1.22
C ILE A 128 -29.45 -27.16 2.37
N ASN A 129 -30.55 -26.41 2.44
CA ASN A 129 -30.78 -25.41 3.47
C ASN A 129 -32.17 -25.65 4.08
N LEU A 130 -32.25 -25.68 5.41
CA LEU A 130 -33.48 -25.68 6.16
C LEU A 130 -33.29 -24.83 7.42
N GLU A 131 -34.28 -24.00 7.75
CA GLU A 131 -34.24 -23.16 8.94
C GLU A 131 -34.12 -24.05 10.21
N GLY A 132 -33.16 -23.67 11.09
CA GLY A 132 -32.86 -24.46 12.30
C GLY A 132 -31.85 -25.60 12.08
N PHE A 133 -31.35 -25.83 10.86
CA PHE A 133 -30.35 -26.85 10.54
C PHE A 133 -29.10 -26.23 9.91
N ALA A 134 -27.95 -26.86 10.12
CA ALA A 134 -26.71 -26.47 9.46
C ALA A 134 -26.80 -26.77 7.96
N ALA A 135 -26.42 -25.84 7.12
CA ALA A 135 -26.37 -26.03 5.68
C ALA A 135 -25.46 -27.22 5.32
N HIS A 136 -25.94 -28.10 4.44
CA HIS A 136 -25.17 -29.26 3.98
C HIS A 136 -24.84 -29.10 2.51
N SER A 137 -23.59 -29.41 2.12
CA SER A 137 -23.15 -29.40 0.72
C SER A 137 -22.46 -30.73 0.39
N SER A 138 -22.82 -31.32 -0.74
CA SER A 138 -22.19 -32.52 -1.27
C SER A 138 -22.01 -32.45 -2.77
N THR A 139 -21.01 -33.15 -3.29
CA THR A 139 -20.72 -33.23 -4.73
C THR A 139 -20.93 -34.65 -5.23
N GLY A 140 -21.37 -34.79 -6.47
CA GLY A 140 -21.55 -36.07 -7.15
C GLY A 140 -21.24 -35.98 -8.65
N MET A 141 -21.21 -37.12 -9.31
CA MET A 141 -21.08 -37.22 -10.76
C MET A 141 -22.26 -37.95 -11.33
N LEU A 142 -22.91 -37.39 -12.35
CA LEU A 142 -24.03 -37.97 -13.05
C LEU A 142 -23.58 -38.41 -14.44
N HIS A 143 -23.79 -39.69 -14.82
CA HIS A 143 -23.52 -40.16 -16.13
C HIS A 143 -24.70 -39.90 -17.11
N PRO A 144 -24.46 -39.86 -18.42
CA PRO A 144 -25.55 -39.61 -19.39
C PRO A 144 -26.69 -40.62 -19.24
N GLY A 145 -27.93 -40.13 -19.02
CA GLY A 145 -29.13 -40.91 -18.87
C GLY A 145 -29.29 -41.69 -17.54
N GLU A 146 -28.40 -41.42 -16.58
CA GLU A 146 -28.43 -42.11 -15.28
C GLU A 146 -29.56 -41.61 -14.37
N ASN A 147 -30.18 -42.52 -13.64
CA ASN A 147 -31.04 -42.21 -12.49
C ASN A 147 -30.28 -42.42 -11.19
N LEU A 148 -29.63 -41.37 -10.76
CA LEU A 148 -28.76 -41.40 -9.55
C LEU A 148 -29.58 -41.18 -8.29
N ALA A 149 -29.58 -42.17 -7.40
CA ALA A 149 -30.08 -42.01 -6.04
C ALA A 149 -28.91 -41.62 -5.10
N VAL A 150 -28.93 -40.39 -4.63
CA VAL A 150 -27.92 -39.91 -3.67
C VAL A 150 -28.13 -40.61 -2.32
N PRO A 151 -27.07 -41.03 -1.61
CA PRO A 151 -27.19 -41.57 -0.26
C PRO A 151 -28.00 -40.63 0.65
N GLN A 152 -28.66 -41.22 1.65
CA GLN A 152 -29.42 -40.44 2.63
C GLN A 152 -28.57 -39.36 3.27
N ILE A 153 -29.04 -38.11 3.24
CA ILE A 153 -28.33 -36.93 3.76
C ILE A 153 -28.90 -36.64 5.14
N SER A 154 -28.02 -36.71 6.15
CA SER A 154 -28.37 -36.35 7.53
C SER A 154 -27.94 -34.94 7.84
N MET A 155 -28.89 -34.07 8.18
CA MET A 155 -28.64 -32.68 8.57
C MET A 155 -28.49 -32.55 10.08
N ALA A 156 -27.44 -31.87 10.52
CA ALA A 156 -27.25 -31.51 11.90
C ALA A 156 -28.13 -30.29 12.26
N LEU A 157 -28.69 -30.27 13.46
CA LEU A 157 -29.29 -29.06 14.00
C LEU A 157 -28.24 -27.91 13.94
N ALA A 158 -28.66 -26.74 13.49
CA ALA A 158 -27.85 -25.57 13.64
C ALA A 158 -27.64 -25.34 15.13
N THR A 159 -26.52 -25.81 15.66
CA THR A 159 -26.06 -25.27 16.93
C THR A 159 -25.95 -23.77 16.66
N HIS A 160 -26.72 -22.94 17.40
CA HIS A 160 -26.53 -21.48 17.38
C HIS A 160 -25.14 -21.17 17.93
N VAL A 161 -24.11 -21.49 17.18
CA VAL A 161 -22.94 -20.67 17.15
C VAL A 161 -23.40 -19.49 16.29
N THR A 162 -23.96 -18.48 16.94
CA THR A 162 -23.92 -17.14 16.40
C THR A 162 -22.43 -16.84 16.27
N GLN A 163 -21.82 -17.29 15.18
CA GLN A 163 -20.63 -16.61 14.68
C GLN A 163 -21.18 -15.24 14.27
N VAL A 164 -21.21 -14.35 15.24
CA VAL A 164 -21.14 -12.93 14.97
C VAL A 164 -19.78 -12.79 14.28
N ARG A 165 -19.76 -12.97 12.98
CA ARG A 165 -18.67 -12.52 12.13
C ARG A 165 -18.77 -11.01 12.23
N VAL A 166 -18.11 -10.47 13.25
CA VAL A 166 -17.85 -9.04 13.33
C VAL A 166 -16.88 -8.79 12.19
N GLU A 167 -17.44 -8.58 11.00
CA GLU A 167 -16.67 -8.02 9.90
C GLU A 167 -16.38 -6.59 10.34
N MET A 168 -15.15 -6.38 10.83
CA MET A 168 -14.66 -5.05 11.13
C MET A 168 -14.83 -4.21 9.88
N SER A 169 -15.45 -3.06 10.01
CA SER A 169 -15.55 -2.13 8.90
C SER A 169 -14.16 -1.71 8.44
N SER A 170 -14.00 -1.35 7.18
CA SER A 170 -12.71 -0.86 6.64
C SER A 170 -12.15 0.31 7.45
N ILE A 171 -13.01 1.11 8.07
CA ILE A 171 -12.64 2.24 8.95
C ILE A 171 -12.03 1.74 10.27
N GLU A 172 -12.60 0.70 10.86
CA GLU A 172 -12.08 0.08 12.10
C GLU A 172 -10.74 -0.61 11.84
N ILE A 173 -10.62 -1.33 10.73
CA ILE A 173 -9.36 -1.93 10.29
C ILE A 173 -8.28 -0.84 10.09
N ALA A 174 -8.63 0.25 9.41
CA ALA A 174 -7.73 1.38 9.24
C ALA A 174 -7.32 2.01 10.57
N GLN A 175 -8.23 2.08 11.54
CA GLN A 175 -7.96 2.61 12.87
C GLN A 175 -6.99 1.73 13.66
N GLU A 176 -7.17 0.42 13.61
CA GLU A 176 -6.28 -0.54 14.27
C GLU A 176 -4.88 -0.48 13.64
N GLN A 177 -4.79 -0.53 12.31
CA GLN A 177 -3.52 -0.41 11.59
C GLN A 177 -2.81 0.90 11.90
N MET A 178 -3.52 2.02 11.92
CA MET A 178 -2.98 3.33 12.28
C MET A 178 -2.47 3.35 13.73
N ASN A 179 -3.20 2.73 14.66
CA ASN A 179 -2.75 2.64 16.06
C ASN A 179 -1.44 1.86 16.19
N ASP A 180 -1.24 0.82 15.39
CA ASP A 180 0.02 0.07 15.35
C ASP A 180 1.14 0.87 14.67
N GLU A 181 0.84 1.59 13.60
CA GLU A 181 1.79 2.49 12.95
C GLU A 181 2.27 3.59 13.92
N MET A 182 1.40 4.14 14.76
CA MET A 182 1.76 5.14 15.78
C MET A 182 2.66 4.62 16.92
N LYS A 183 2.75 3.30 17.09
CA LYS A 183 3.70 2.67 18.03
C LYS A 183 5.10 2.50 17.46
N GLN A 184 5.25 2.65 16.12
CA GLN A 184 6.53 2.43 15.45
C GLN A 184 7.50 3.56 15.73
N ARG A 185 8.71 3.21 16.23
CA ARG A 185 9.75 4.17 16.52
C ARG A 185 11.12 3.65 16.12
N VAL A 186 11.85 4.45 15.36
CA VAL A 186 13.27 4.20 15.04
C VAL A 186 14.09 4.36 16.31
N PHE A 187 14.90 3.37 16.66
CA PHE A 187 15.64 3.27 17.92
C PHE A 187 14.77 3.46 19.18
N GLY A 188 13.48 3.18 19.09
CA GLY A 188 12.54 3.37 20.19
C GLY A 188 12.16 4.84 20.51
N VAL A 189 12.71 5.82 19.79
CA VAL A 189 12.53 7.26 20.08
C VAL A 189 11.87 8.00 18.93
N ILE A 190 12.42 7.94 17.72
CA ILE A 190 11.99 8.76 16.57
C ILE A 190 10.74 8.15 15.94
N PRO A 191 9.64 8.91 15.79
CA PRO A 191 8.39 8.39 15.22
C PRO A 191 8.57 7.96 13.76
N ASN A 192 8.00 6.78 13.42
CA ASN A 192 7.97 6.23 12.06
C ASN A 192 6.52 5.94 11.63
N PHE A 193 5.62 6.92 11.84
CA PHE A 193 4.17 6.75 11.72
C PHE A 193 3.66 6.60 10.29
N TYR A 194 4.41 7.10 9.30
CA TYR A 194 4.01 7.08 7.89
C TYR A 194 4.64 5.91 7.11
N VAL A 195 4.75 4.76 7.76
CA VAL A 195 5.15 3.51 7.09
C VAL A 195 4.18 2.42 7.44
N THR A 196 3.53 1.84 6.43
CA THR A 196 2.73 0.64 6.60
C THR A 196 3.46 -0.57 6.08
N TYR A 197 3.47 -1.63 6.87
CA TYR A 197 4.02 -2.94 6.50
C TYR A 197 2.93 -3.91 6.04
N VAL A 198 1.68 -3.46 6.02
CA VAL A 198 0.53 -4.21 5.49
C VAL A 198 0.36 -3.88 4.01
N PRO A 199 0.54 -4.83 3.07
CA PRO A 199 0.53 -4.56 1.63
C PRO A 199 -0.79 -3.95 1.13
N ASN A 200 -1.91 -4.40 1.69
CA ASN A 200 -3.26 -3.94 1.36
C ASN A 200 -3.90 -3.26 2.57
N ALA A 201 -3.15 -2.34 3.22
CA ALA A 201 -3.68 -1.58 4.33
C ALA A 201 -4.96 -0.85 3.92
N ALA A 202 -5.93 -0.83 4.83
CA ALA A 202 -7.16 -0.09 4.62
C ALA A 202 -6.87 1.41 4.48
N PRO A 203 -7.55 2.12 3.56
CA PRO A 203 -7.32 3.55 3.35
C PRO A 203 -7.72 4.36 4.58
N LEU A 204 -6.90 5.37 4.91
CA LEU A 204 -7.20 6.27 6.03
C LEU A 204 -8.31 7.25 5.65
N THR A 205 -9.27 7.40 6.55
CA THR A 205 -10.27 8.48 6.45
C THR A 205 -9.60 9.86 6.65
N PRO A 206 -10.19 10.95 6.18
CA PRO A 206 -9.67 12.29 6.44
C PRO A 206 -9.40 12.55 7.93
N LYS A 207 -10.32 12.13 8.82
CA LYS A 207 -10.16 12.29 10.28
C LYS A 207 -8.90 11.57 10.79
N GLN A 208 -8.63 10.37 10.29
CA GLN A 208 -7.43 9.59 10.65
C GLN A 208 -6.15 10.23 10.11
N LYS A 209 -6.16 10.77 8.88
CA LYS A 209 -5.02 11.51 8.30
C LYS A 209 -4.66 12.74 9.15
N TYR A 210 -5.67 13.52 9.56
CA TYR A 210 -5.46 14.65 10.48
C TYR A 210 -4.95 14.20 11.85
N HIS A 211 -5.50 13.13 12.41
CA HIS A 211 -5.05 12.59 13.70
C HIS A 211 -3.57 12.20 13.64
N LEU A 212 -3.15 11.49 12.59
CA LEU A 212 -1.78 11.06 12.40
C LEU A 212 -0.81 12.25 12.27
N ALA A 213 -1.21 13.27 11.48
CA ALA A 213 -0.41 14.49 11.30
C ALA A 213 -0.26 15.29 12.60
N LEU A 214 -1.33 15.47 13.35
CA LEU A 214 -1.31 16.17 14.64
C LEU A 214 -0.48 15.39 15.66
N ARG A 215 -0.63 14.07 15.73
CA ARG A 215 0.14 13.22 16.63
C ARG A 215 1.64 13.31 16.37
N LEU A 216 2.06 13.38 15.10
CA LEU A 216 3.45 13.61 14.74
C LEU A 216 3.91 15.01 15.17
N GLY A 217 3.11 16.05 14.88
CA GLY A 217 3.44 17.45 15.16
C GLY A 217 3.72 17.76 16.64
N ILE A 218 3.06 17.04 17.56
CA ILE A 218 3.26 17.18 19.02
C ILE A 218 4.27 16.18 19.59
N ASP A 219 4.88 15.33 18.76
CA ASP A 219 5.84 14.32 19.23
C ASP A 219 7.13 15.00 19.71
N PRO A 220 7.62 14.68 20.94
CA PRO A 220 8.83 15.30 21.49
C PRO A 220 10.07 15.13 20.60
N ALA A 221 10.23 13.98 19.94
CA ALA A 221 11.37 13.76 19.05
C ALA A 221 11.26 14.62 17.77
N TYR A 222 10.05 14.87 17.29
CA TYR A 222 9.81 15.76 16.15
C TYR A 222 10.19 17.22 16.49
N ILE A 223 9.78 17.70 17.67
CA ILE A 223 10.13 19.02 18.21
C ILE A 223 11.64 19.12 18.42
N ALA A 224 12.25 18.11 19.04
CA ALA A 224 13.71 18.06 19.26
C ALA A 224 14.49 18.08 17.93
N THR A 225 13.98 17.42 16.89
CA THR A 225 14.58 17.47 15.55
C THR A 225 14.55 18.89 14.98
N ALA A 226 13.44 19.60 15.11
CA ALA A 226 13.36 21.01 14.68
C ALA A 226 14.33 21.91 15.46
N ALA A 227 14.49 21.67 16.76
CA ALA A 227 15.43 22.40 17.60
C ALA A 227 16.89 22.13 17.20
N ALA A 228 17.23 20.86 16.93
CA ALA A 228 18.58 20.49 16.48
C ALA A 228 18.92 21.12 15.12
N VAL A 229 17.96 21.12 14.23
CA VAL A 229 18.06 21.75 12.92
C VAL A 229 18.28 23.25 13.04
N ALA A 230 17.50 23.94 13.84
CA ALA A 230 17.70 25.36 14.11
C ALA A 230 19.08 25.65 14.72
N GLY A 231 19.60 24.73 15.55
CA GLY A 231 20.96 24.80 16.09
C GLY A 231 22.03 24.75 14.99
N VAL A 232 21.90 23.86 14.03
CA VAL A 232 22.80 23.76 12.88
C VAL A 232 22.71 25.03 12.01
N GLN A 233 21.51 25.53 11.72
CA GLN A 233 21.30 26.79 11.00
C GLN A 233 21.95 27.96 11.73
N GLN A 234 21.82 28.02 13.06
CA GLN A 234 22.45 29.04 13.89
C GLN A 234 23.98 28.95 13.82
N ALA A 235 24.56 27.76 13.95
CA ALA A 235 26.01 27.55 13.90
C ALA A 235 26.61 27.92 12.53
N ARG A 236 25.85 27.73 11.47
CA ARG A 236 26.26 28.05 10.08
C ARG A 236 25.88 29.45 9.66
N ASN A 237 25.22 30.21 10.53
CA ASN A 237 24.67 31.55 10.19
C ASN A 237 23.76 31.52 8.96
N GLU A 238 23.06 30.41 8.72
CA GLU A 238 22.04 30.35 7.70
C GLU A 238 20.91 31.32 8.04
N PHE A 239 20.27 31.92 7.02
CA PHE A 239 19.24 32.93 7.23
C PHE A 239 19.73 34.08 8.14
N SER A 240 20.84 34.73 7.74
CA SER A 240 21.53 35.75 8.54
C SER A 240 20.62 36.88 9.01
N GLY A 241 19.52 37.16 8.29
CA GLY A 241 18.53 38.16 8.65
C GLY A 241 17.79 37.87 9.98
N TYR A 242 17.86 36.64 10.51
CA TYR A 242 17.36 36.36 11.84
C TYR A 242 18.30 36.86 12.97
N GLY A 243 19.57 37.19 12.64
CA GLY A 243 20.59 37.53 13.62
C GLY A 243 21.21 36.34 14.34
N GLN A 244 22.03 36.64 15.34
CA GLN A 244 22.73 35.63 16.16
C GLN A 244 22.24 35.65 17.62
N GLY A 245 22.80 34.79 18.45
CA GLY A 245 22.45 34.67 19.88
C GLY A 245 21.10 33.98 20.10
N ALA A 246 20.59 34.07 21.33
CA ALA A 246 19.36 33.39 21.75
C ALA A 246 18.12 33.82 20.91
N GLN A 247 18.02 35.10 20.55
CA GLN A 247 16.92 35.61 19.75
C GLN A 247 16.98 35.06 18.29
N GLY A 248 18.19 35.03 17.68
CA GLY A 248 18.40 34.47 16.36
C GLY A 248 18.06 32.98 16.31
N TYR A 249 18.46 32.23 17.36
CA TYR A 249 18.11 30.82 17.51
C TYR A 249 16.59 30.62 17.62
N ALA A 250 15.92 31.38 18.49
CA ALA A 250 14.48 31.26 18.68
C ALA A 250 13.69 31.54 17.38
N LYS A 251 14.12 32.52 16.58
CA LYS A 251 13.52 32.79 15.26
C LYS A 251 13.71 31.62 14.29
N ARG A 252 14.93 31.05 14.21
CA ARG A 252 15.22 29.87 13.38
C ARG A 252 14.42 28.66 13.84
N PHE A 253 14.35 28.43 15.15
CA PHE A 253 13.55 27.34 15.72
C PHE A 253 12.06 27.51 15.35
N GLY A 254 11.49 28.70 15.55
CA GLY A 254 10.10 28.99 15.20
C GLY A 254 9.82 28.78 13.71
N ALA A 255 10.72 29.25 12.85
CA ALA A 255 10.61 29.06 11.40
C ALA A 255 10.71 27.58 11.00
N THR A 256 11.71 26.87 11.50
CA THR A 256 11.91 25.44 11.22
C THR A 256 10.74 24.59 11.71
N PHE A 257 10.28 24.83 12.94
CA PHE A 257 9.12 24.14 13.49
C PHE A 257 7.83 24.46 12.73
N GLY A 258 7.67 25.71 12.30
CA GLY A 258 6.60 26.15 11.40
C GLY A 258 6.63 25.41 10.07
N ASP A 259 7.78 25.35 9.41
CA ASP A 259 7.97 24.61 8.16
C ASP A 259 7.63 23.13 8.31
N PHE A 260 8.11 22.50 9.37
CA PHE A 260 7.86 21.10 9.67
C PHE A 260 6.36 20.85 9.87
N THR A 261 5.71 21.67 10.70
CA THR A 261 4.29 21.52 11.03
C THR A 261 3.39 21.79 9.83
N ILE A 262 3.66 22.86 9.07
CA ILE A 262 2.89 23.23 7.89
C ILE A 262 3.05 22.17 6.79
N SER A 263 4.29 21.75 6.52
CA SER A 263 4.56 20.69 5.51
C SER A 263 3.92 19.37 5.88
N ASN A 264 3.99 18.97 7.16
CA ASN A 264 3.34 17.76 7.64
C ASN A 264 1.81 17.85 7.51
N LEU A 265 1.22 18.96 7.94
CA LEU A 265 -0.23 19.13 7.90
C LEU A 265 -0.76 19.19 6.45
N LEU A 266 -0.11 19.99 5.60
CA LEU A 266 -0.52 20.11 4.19
C LEU A 266 -0.25 18.84 3.40
N GLY A 267 0.96 18.29 3.50
CA GLY A 267 1.41 17.14 2.72
C GLY A 267 0.83 15.80 3.15
N ASN A 268 0.46 15.66 4.44
CA ASN A 268 0.02 14.37 5.00
C ASN A 268 -1.44 14.35 5.48
N ALA A 269 -2.10 15.50 5.60
CA ALA A 269 -3.51 15.55 6.00
C ALA A 269 -4.39 16.31 5.02
N VAL A 270 -4.14 17.61 4.78
CA VAL A 270 -5.03 18.48 3.98
C VAL A 270 -5.13 17.98 2.54
N PHE A 271 -4.02 17.98 1.81
CA PHE A 271 -4.03 17.58 0.40
C PHE A 271 -4.31 16.09 0.18
N PRO A 272 -3.80 15.15 1.01
CA PRO A 272 -4.23 13.76 0.93
C PRO A 272 -5.73 13.55 1.15
N SER A 273 -6.36 14.33 2.00
CA SER A 273 -7.82 14.27 2.18
C SER A 273 -8.57 14.85 0.98
N LEU A 274 -8.07 15.95 0.41
CA LEU A 274 -8.67 16.61 -0.75
C LEU A 274 -8.56 15.76 -2.03
N PHE A 275 -7.38 15.20 -2.29
CA PHE A 275 -7.09 14.40 -3.49
C PHE A 275 -7.37 12.91 -3.31
N LYS A 276 -7.91 12.49 -2.14
CA LYS A 276 -8.18 11.09 -1.80
C LYS A 276 -6.93 10.20 -2.01
N GLN A 277 -5.81 10.62 -1.41
CA GLN A 277 -4.52 9.96 -1.47
C GLN A 277 -4.08 9.48 -0.09
N ASP A 278 -3.42 8.32 -0.04
CA ASP A 278 -2.87 7.80 1.21
C ASP A 278 -1.45 8.38 1.43
N PRO A 279 -1.19 9.06 2.56
CA PRO A 279 0.10 9.69 2.83
C PRO A 279 1.18 8.70 3.27
N ARG A 280 0.84 7.43 3.49
CA ARG A 280 1.77 6.40 3.99
C ARG A 280 2.65 5.85 2.89
N TYR A 281 3.89 5.50 3.26
CA TYR A 281 4.76 4.68 2.44
C TYR A 281 4.41 3.20 2.65
N PHE A 282 4.07 2.50 1.57
CA PHE A 282 3.79 1.06 1.59
C PHE A 282 5.08 0.28 1.41
N TYR A 283 5.56 -0.35 2.48
CA TYR A 283 6.80 -1.13 2.44
C TYR A 283 6.70 -2.30 1.47
N LYS A 284 7.61 -2.37 0.50
CA LYS A 284 7.61 -3.44 -0.50
C LYS A 284 8.19 -4.74 0.04
N GLY A 285 9.40 -4.68 0.58
CA GLY A 285 10.09 -5.79 1.25
C GLY A 285 10.38 -7.04 0.43
N THR A 286 9.89 -7.14 -0.80
CA THR A 286 10.04 -8.32 -1.69
C THR A 286 10.59 -7.94 -3.05
N GLY A 287 11.22 -8.88 -3.74
CA GLY A 287 11.84 -8.67 -5.04
C GLY A 287 13.33 -8.29 -4.96
N SER A 288 13.95 -8.06 -6.13
CA SER A 288 15.37 -7.71 -6.20
C SER A 288 15.67 -6.34 -5.58
N THR A 289 16.89 -6.11 -5.12
CA THR A 289 17.35 -4.84 -4.56
C THR A 289 17.10 -3.68 -5.53
N LYS A 290 17.35 -3.87 -6.84
CA LYS A 290 17.07 -2.85 -7.86
C LYS A 290 15.59 -2.51 -7.95
N SER A 291 14.71 -3.52 -7.96
CA SER A 291 13.25 -3.32 -8.00
C SER A 291 12.74 -2.58 -6.76
N ARG A 292 13.26 -2.90 -5.58
CA ARG A 292 12.92 -2.23 -4.33
C ARG A 292 13.41 -0.79 -4.30
N ALA A 293 14.64 -0.54 -4.76
CA ALA A 293 15.20 0.80 -4.83
C ALA A 293 14.43 1.70 -5.80
N LEU A 294 14.12 1.23 -7.00
CA LEU A 294 13.31 1.97 -7.97
C LEU A 294 11.90 2.25 -7.44
N TYR A 295 11.29 1.28 -6.76
CA TYR A 295 10.00 1.45 -6.10
C TYR A 295 10.06 2.56 -5.03
N ALA A 296 11.06 2.53 -4.15
CA ALA A 296 11.22 3.51 -3.09
C ALA A 296 11.43 4.92 -3.65
N ILE A 297 12.25 5.07 -4.70
CA ILE A 297 12.46 6.36 -5.39
C ILE A 297 11.17 6.84 -6.07
N ALA A 298 10.49 5.95 -6.79
CA ALA A 298 9.25 6.29 -7.48
C ALA A 298 8.16 6.78 -6.49
N ASN A 299 8.13 6.24 -5.28
CA ASN A 299 7.19 6.68 -4.24
C ASN A 299 7.43 8.12 -3.70
N ALA A 300 8.45 8.83 -4.16
CA ALA A 300 8.55 10.27 -3.95
C ALA A 300 7.56 11.06 -4.82
N VAL A 301 7.19 10.51 -5.99
CA VAL A 301 6.32 11.17 -6.98
C VAL A 301 5.04 10.40 -7.30
N ILE A 302 4.89 9.15 -6.82
CA ILE A 302 3.67 8.34 -6.89
C ILE A 302 3.23 7.92 -5.50
N CYS A 303 1.93 7.71 -5.31
CA CYS A 303 1.36 7.20 -4.07
C CYS A 303 0.13 6.33 -4.36
N LYS A 304 -0.38 5.62 -3.35
CA LYS A 304 -1.69 4.98 -3.44
C LYS A 304 -2.80 5.99 -3.20
N GLY A 305 -3.87 5.89 -3.97
CA GLY A 305 -5.14 6.55 -3.66
C GLY A 305 -5.93 5.79 -2.59
N ASP A 306 -6.93 6.43 -2.01
CA ASP A 306 -7.87 5.80 -1.08
C ASP A 306 -8.69 4.68 -1.75
N ASN A 307 -8.65 4.59 -3.09
CA ASN A 307 -9.20 3.50 -3.90
C ASN A 307 -8.22 2.32 -4.11
N GLY A 308 -7.03 2.39 -3.51
CA GLY A 308 -5.98 1.37 -3.63
C GLY A 308 -5.14 1.42 -4.91
N HIS A 309 -5.49 2.27 -5.89
CA HIS A 309 -4.74 2.38 -7.15
C HIS A 309 -3.56 3.35 -7.04
N TRP A 310 -2.49 3.06 -7.78
CA TRP A 310 -1.32 3.94 -7.88
C TRP A 310 -1.62 5.15 -8.75
N GLN A 311 -1.18 6.32 -8.31
CA GLN A 311 -1.38 7.61 -9.00
C GLN A 311 -0.23 8.57 -8.71
N ALA A 312 -0.13 9.68 -9.45
CA ALA A 312 0.82 10.73 -9.15
C ALA A 312 0.54 11.35 -7.78
N ASN A 313 1.60 11.64 -7.02
CA ASN A 313 1.52 12.16 -5.65
C ASN A 313 1.24 13.67 -5.65
N TYR A 314 0.04 14.05 -6.08
CA TYR A 314 -0.40 15.45 -6.11
C TYR A 314 -0.35 16.08 -4.72
N SER A 315 -0.65 15.30 -3.69
CA SER A 315 -0.66 15.76 -2.30
C SER A 315 0.70 16.24 -1.84
N SER A 316 1.75 15.47 -2.10
CA SER A 316 3.11 15.82 -1.71
C SER A 316 3.61 17.05 -2.47
N ILE A 317 3.36 17.11 -3.78
CA ILE A 317 3.79 18.22 -4.64
C ILE A 317 3.06 19.51 -4.24
N ALA A 318 1.73 19.48 -4.18
CA ALA A 318 0.91 20.64 -3.78
C ALA A 318 1.19 21.06 -2.34
N GLY A 319 1.36 20.09 -1.43
CA GLY A 319 1.73 20.35 -0.04
C GLY A 319 3.06 21.06 0.11
N SER A 320 4.08 20.60 -0.61
CA SER A 320 5.42 21.21 -0.59
C SER A 320 5.42 22.62 -1.21
N LEU A 321 4.72 22.82 -2.32
CA LEU A 321 4.56 24.14 -2.94
C LEU A 321 3.83 25.12 -2.03
N ALA A 322 2.72 24.70 -1.43
CA ALA A 322 1.95 25.53 -0.52
C ALA A 322 2.75 25.86 0.75
N ALA A 323 3.41 24.87 1.36
CA ALA A 323 4.25 25.09 2.52
C ALA A 323 5.41 26.05 2.22
N GLY A 324 6.10 25.88 1.09
CA GLY A 324 7.16 26.79 0.64
C GLY A 324 6.64 28.20 0.33
N GLY A 325 5.42 28.33 -0.19
CA GLY A 325 4.75 29.61 -0.35
C GLY A 325 4.46 30.29 0.98
N ILE A 326 3.94 29.57 1.94
CA ILE A 326 3.63 30.07 3.29
C ILE A 326 4.90 30.44 4.05
N SER A 327 6.01 29.70 3.89
CA SER A 327 7.27 30.00 4.58
C SER A 327 7.84 31.38 4.21
N ASN A 328 7.53 31.89 3.01
CA ASN A 328 7.89 33.25 2.62
C ASN A 328 7.28 34.35 3.53
N LEU A 329 6.27 34.03 4.33
CA LEU A 329 5.67 35.02 5.23
C LEU A 329 6.54 35.32 6.45
N TYR A 330 7.34 34.36 6.91
CA TYR A 330 8.12 34.48 8.15
C TYR A 330 9.63 34.35 7.99
N TYR A 331 10.14 34.01 6.81
CA TYR A 331 11.57 34.05 6.53
C TYR A 331 12.07 35.50 6.36
N PRO A 332 13.38 35.79 6.56
CA PRO A 332 13.94 37.11 6.29
C PRO A 332 13.75 37.55 4.84
N ALA A 333 13.59 38.82 4.61
CA ALA A 333 13.34 39.38 3.25
C ALA A 333 14.40 38.99 2.21
N SER A 334 15.65 38.80 2.64
CA SER A 334 16.76 38.32 1.79
C SER A 334 16.59 36.90 1.28
N ASP A 335 15.79 36.09 1.98
CA ASP A 335 15.65 34.66 1.76
C ASP A 335 14.24 34.28 1.23
N ARG A 336 13.45 35.29 0.78
CA ARG A 336 12.11 35.10 0.21
C ARG A 336 12.15 35.05 -1.30
N GLY A 337 11.11 34.45 -1.87
CA GLY A 337 10.85 34.48 -3.30
C GLY A 337 10.37 33.17 -3.90
N ALA A 338 9.88 33.24 -5.13
CA ALA A 338 9.40 32.06 -5.86
C ALA A 338 10.51 31.00 -6.05
N ALA A 339 11.74 31.44 -6.29
CA ALA A 339 12.89 30.56 -6.44
C ALA A 339 13.07 29.67 -5.17
N LEU A 340 13.00 30.28 -3.99
CA LEU A 340 13.06 29.54 -2.72
C LEU A 340 11.95 28.48 -2.62
N THR A 341 10.73 28.80 -3.02
CA THR A 341 9.59 27.87 -2.98
C THR A 341 9.83 26.66 -3.88
N PHE A 342 10.26 26.87 -5.12
CA PHE A 342 10.55 25.79 -6.05
C PHE A 342 11.77 24.96 -5.64
N GLU A 343 12.82 25.60 -5.14
CA GLU A 343 14.00 24.93 -4.60
C GLU A 343 13.65 24.05 -3.41
N ASN A 344 12.88 24.57 -2.45
CA ASN A 344 12.39 23.80 -1.30
C ASN A 344 11.54 22.60 -1.72
N THR A 345 10.68 22.78 -2.72
CA THR A 345 9.85 21.69 -3.26
C THR A 345 10.71 20.60 -3.89
N ALA A 346 11.70 20.96 -4.73
CA ALA A 346 12.60 20.00 -5.35
C ALA A 346 13.44 19.24 -4.30
N ILE A 347 13.96 19.96 -3.29
CA ILE A 347 14.69 19.37 -2.17
C ILE A 347 13.77 18.44 -1.38
N GLY A 348 12.52 18.81 -1.15
CA GLY A 348 11.51 17.99 -0.48
C GLY A 348 11.24 16.66 -1.21
N ILE A 349 11.08 16.70 -2.54
CA ILE A 349 10.89 15.51 -3.36
C ILE A 349 12.14 14.62 -3.33
N GLY A 350 13.33 15.19 -3.51
CA GLY A 350 14.58 14.45 -3.42
C GLY A 350 14.82 13.86 -2.04
N GLY A 351 14.53 14.60 -0.99
CA GLY A 351 14.57 14.15 0.39
C GLY A 351 13.60 12.98 0.64
N SER A 352 12.38 13.06 0.10
CA SER A 352 11.40 11.99 0.17
C SER A 352 11.90 10.70 -0.47
N ALA A 353 12.57 10.78 -1.63
CA ALA A 353 13.16 9.62 -2.28
C ALA A 353 14.22 8.93 -1.39
N ILE A 354 15.09 9.74 -0.75
CA ILE A 354 16.12 9.23 0.15
C ILE A 354 15.49 8.60 1.41
N ILE A 355 14.53 9.28 2.02
CA ILE A 355 13.81 8.76 3.19
C ILE A 355 13.09 7.46 2.83
N ASN A 356 12.49 7.35 1.65
CA ASN A 356 11.84 6.12 1.19
C ASN A 356 12.85 4.98 0.99
N LEU A 357 14.06 5.26 0.48
CA LEU A 357 15.14 4.29 0.43
C LEU A 357 15.54 3.82 1.84
N LEU A 358 15.66 4.74 2.79
CA LEU A 358 15.93 4.38 4.18
C LEU A 358 14.80 3.54 4.78
N LYS A 359 13.54 3.92 4.55
CA LYS A 359 12.37 3.13 4.98
C LYS A 359 12.41 1.71 4.41
N GLU A 360 12.82 1.56 3.16
CA GLU A 360 12.82 0.27 2.47
C GLU A 360 13.98 -0.65 2.91
N PHE A 361 15.16 -0.11 3.23
CA PHE A 361 16.36 -0.94 3.44
C PHE A 361 16.93 -0.89 4.85
N VAL A 362 16.72 0.20 5.59
CA VAL A 362 17.37 0.47 6.88
C VAL A 362 16.36 0.50 8.02
N LEU A 363 15.32 1.35 7.91
CA LEU A 363 14.45 1.63 9.05
C LEU A 363 13.67 0.40 9.52
N THR A 364 13.34 -0.53 8.64
CA THR A 364 12.70 -1.81 9.02
C THR A 364 13.49 -2.61 10.04
N LYS A 365 14.82 -2.47 10.05
CA LYS A 365 15.72 -3.24 10.94
C LYS A 365 15.89 -2.60 12.31
N ILE A 366 15.64 -1.30 12.44
CA ILE A 366 15.89 -0.50 13.62
C ILE A 366 14.62 0.16 14.19
N THR A 367 13.47 -0.10 13.57
CA THR A 367 12.15 0.34 14.05
C THR A 367 11.59 -0.70 15.01
N SER A 368 11.15 -0.25 16.19
CA SER A 368 10.41 -1.06 17.15
C SER A 368 8.94 -1.22 16.71
N ASN A 369 8.28 -2.28 17.20
CA ASN A 369 6.86 -2.56 16.95
C ASN A 369 6.47 -2.67 15.47
N VAL A 370 7.40 -3.11 14.61
CA VAL A 370 7.08 -3.48 13.23
C VAL A 370 6.22 -4.74 13.26
N PRO A 371 5.02 -4.75 12.65
CA PRO A 371 4.20 -5.94 12.57
C PRO A 371 4.98 -7.07 11.90
N ARG A 372 5.00 -8.25 12.52
CA ARG A 372 5.57 -9.43 11.87
C ARG A 372 4.70 -9.74 10.66
N ARG A 373 5.32 -9.85 9.51
CA ARG A 373 4.62 -10.34 8.32
C ARG A 373 4.14 -11.75 8.66
N PRO A 374 2.86 -12.10 8.44
CA PRO A 374 2.46 -13.50 8.52
C PRO A 374 3.37 -14.27 7.58
N ASP A 375 3.96 -15.37 8.08
CA ASP A 375 4.70 -16.27 7.23
C ASP A 375 3.78 -16.66 6.06
N PRO A 376 4.31 -16.81 4.83
CA PRO A 376 3.52 -17.35 3.74
C PRO A 376 2.89 -18.64 4.25
N VAL A 377 1.56 -18.73 4.22
CA VAL A 377 0.86 -19.95 4.59
C VAL A 377 1.48 -21.05 3.75
N ASP A 378 2.19 -21.98 4.39
CA ASP A 378 2.75 -23.15 3.73
C ASP A 378 1.57 -23.97 3.20
N PRO A 379 1.39 -24.08 1.86
CA PRO A 379 0.26 -24.80 1.30
C PRO A 379 0.30 -26.31 1.60
N SER A 380 1.32 -26.79 2.30
CA SER A 380 1.49 -28.22 2.66
C SER A 380 0.89 -28.58 4.02
N HIS A 381 0.40 -27.62 4.82
CA HIS A 381 -0.34 -27.88 6.06
C HIS A 381 -1.79 -27.38 5.91
N PRO A 382 -2.79 -28.30 5.86
CA PRO A 382 -4.21 -27.98 5.81
C PRO A 382 -4.70 -27.34 7.12
#